data_5e038b318d15bd5e22caed63fe6e7c84
#
_entry.id   5e038b318d15bd5e22caed63fe6e7c84
#
_cell.length_a   1.000
_cell.length_b   1.000
_cell.length_c   1.000
_cell.angle_alpha   90.00
_cell.angle_beta   90.00
_cell.angle_gamma   90.00
#
_symmetry.space_group_name_H-M   'P 1'
#
loop_
_entity.id
_entity.type
_entity.pdbx_description
1 polymer ?
#
loop_
_entity_poly.entity_id
_entity_poly.type
_entity_poly.pdbx_seq_one_letter_code
_entity_poly.pdbx_strand_id
1 'polypeptide(L)'
;AQYTYLAKLAEGCTSQTAILYRDNECILPLVDLLERNGIPYQMRNAELSFFSHRTILDIINIIKLAQNPMDTEAFLQIYYKIGTYLRKQDAIRIARISEEKRIPVLDVAAEDPDLNGHVLGSVRSMRTHLQNLLQDSGERALYRIMPYMGYQEYLNRSGLSDSKLEILRILGSRADSPMELAERLEQLKVLIREKEPDRKCPLILSTIHASKGLEYDSV
;
A
#
# COMPACT_ATOMS: atom_id res chain seq x y z
N ALA A 1 -17.95 1.67 7.66
CA ALA A 1 -19.19 2.42 7.98
C ALA A 1 -19.08 3.92 7.70
N GLN A 2 -18.12 4.66 8.30
CA GLN A 2 -18.00 6.12 8.17
C GLN A 2 -17.82 6.60 6.71
N TYR A 3 -16.85 6.09 5.98
CA TYR A 3 -16.59 6.51 4.60
C TYR A 3 -17.74 6.21 3.64
N THR A 4 -18.43 5.08 3.85
CA THR A 4 -19.62 4.73 3.05
C THR A 4 -20.78 5.69 3.32
N TYR A 5 -20.95 6.13 4.58
CA TYR A 5 -21.94 7.14 4.94
C TYR A 5 -21.62 8.49 4.29
N LEU A 6 -20.36 8.95 4.37
CA LEU A 6 -19.92 10.20 3.74
C LEU A 6 -20.08 10.17 2.22
N ALA A 7 -19.76 9.04 1.57
CA ALA A 7 -19.95 8.90 0.12
C ALA A 7 -21.43 9.01 -0.27
N LYS A 8 -22.36 8.42 0.51
CA LYS A 8 -23.81 8.56 0.30
C LYS A 8 -24.31 9.99 0.49
N LEU A 9 -23.79 10.72 1.48
CA LEU A 9 -24.10 12.14 1.64
C LEU A 9 -23.61 12.96 0.44
N ALA A 10 -22.44 12.62 -0.08
CA ALA A 10 -21.83 13.28 -1.24
C ALA A 10 -22.65 13.13 -2.52
N GLU A 11 -23.34 12.00 -2.74
CA GLU A 11 -24.24 11.78 -3.89
C GLU A 11 -25.37 12.80 -3.97
N GLY A 12 -25.83 13.31 -2.83
CA GLY A 12 -26.95 14.27 -2.74
C GLY A 12 -26.53 15.74 -2.64
N CYS A 13 -25.24 16.06 -2.73
CA CYS A 13 -24.78 17.44 -2.55
C CYS A 13 -25.19 18.36 -3.71
N THR A 14 -26.07 19.32 -3.43
CA THR A 14 -26.52 20.37 -4.37
C THR A 14 -26.04 21.77 -3.96
N SER A 15 -25.66 21.97 -2.70
CA SER A 15 -25.12 23.20 -2.13
C SER A 15 -23.65 23.01 -1.75
N GLN A 16 -22.94 24.10 -1.50
CA GLN A 16 -21.52 24.07 -1.15
C GLN A 16 -21.30 23.37 0.19
N THR A 17 -20.88 22.10 0.11
CA THR A 17 -20.72 21.22 1.28
C THR A 17 -19.25 20.87 1.46
N ALA A 18 -18.71 21.08 2.67
CA ALA A 18 -17.33 20.71 3.00
C ALA A 18 -17.29 19.45 3.85
N ILE A 19 -16.42 18.51 3.47
CA ILE A 19 -15.98 17.42 4.35
C ILE A 19 -14.60 17.80 4.88
N LEU A 20 -14.55 18.07 6.19
CA LEU A 20 -13.32 18.46 6.87
C LEU A 20 -12.64 17.25 7.48
N TYR A 21 -11.33 17.18 7.29
CA TYR A 21 -10.49 16.10 7.82
C TYR A 21 -9.24 16.66 8.51
N ARG A 22 -8.67 15.82 9.39
CA ARG A 22 -7.53 16.23 10.22
C ARG A 22 -6.21 16.22 9.44
N ASP A 23 -5.95 15.15 8.72
CA ASP A 23 -4.72 14.94 7.97
C ASP A 23 -5.02 14.41 6.56
N ASN A 24 -4.10 14.69 5.63
CA ASN A 24 -4.28 14.41 4.21
C ASN A 24 -4.41 12.92 3.87
N GLU A 25 -4.10 12.04 4.80
CA GLU A 25 -4.11 10.60 4.54
C GLU A 25 -5.44 9.97 4.89
N CYS A 26 -6.08 10.42 5.98
CA CYS A 26 -7.36 9.84 6.42
C CYS A 26 -8.50 10.04 5.41
N ILE A 27 -8.36 10.97 4.46
CA ILE A 27 -9.35 11.19 3.40
C ILE A 27 -9.25 10.17 2.25
N LEU A 28 -8.11 9.47 2.09
CA LEU A 28 -7.87 8.56 0.96
C LEU A 28 -8.94 7.48 0.78
N PRO A 29 -9.45 6.82 1.83
CA PRO A 29 -10.53 5.86 1.67
C PRO A 29 -11.85 6.46 1.20
N LEU A 30 -12.10 7.76 1.47
CA LEU A 30 -13.25 8.45 0.92
C LEU A 30 -13.01 8.80 -0.54
N VAL A 31 -11.85 9.34 -0.88
CA VAL A 31 -11.46 9.62 -2.27
C VAL A 31 -11.61 8.38 -3.13
N ASP A 32 -11.13 7.22 -2.66
CA ASP A 32 -11.29 5.94 -3.35
C ASP A 32 -12.77 5.62 -3.65
N LEU A 33 -13.67 5.82 -2.68
CA LEU A 33 -15.10 5.60 -2.87
C LEU A 33 -15.73 6.59 -3.84
N LEU A 34 -15.40 7.87 -3.72
CA LEU A 34 -15.94 8.90 -4.61
C LEU A 34 -15.54 8.63 -6.06
N GLU A 35 -14.27 8.30 -6.31
CA GLU A 35 -13.77 7.93 -7.64
C GLU A 35 -14.42 6.65 -8.18
N ARG A 36 -14.58 5.61 -7.37
CA ARG A 36 -15.25 4.36 -7.78
C ARG A 36 -16.72 4.59 -8.15
N ASN A 37 -17.39 5.51 -7.50
CA ASN A 37 -18.80 5.84 -7.73
C ASN A 37 -19.00 6.98 -8.73
N GLY A 38 -17.93 7.56 -9.29
CA GLY A 38 -18.02 8.70 -10.21
C GLY A 38 -18.61 9.97 -9.58
N ILE A 39 -18.47 10.14 -8.26
CA ILE A 39 -18.98 11.29 -7.53
C ILE A 39 -17.97 12.43 -7.63
N PRO A 40 -18.33 13.59 -8.21
CA PRO A 40 -17.43 14.71 -8.35
C PRO A 40 -17.10 15.35 -6.99
N TYR A 41 -15.87 15.79 -6.80
CA TYR A 41 -15.39 16.49 -5.61
C TYR A 41 -14.22 17.41 -5.96
N GLN A 42 -14.00 18.42 -5.12
CA GLN A 42 -12.78 19.25 -5.14
C GLN A 42 -11.90 18.85 -3.98
N MET A 43 -10.58 18.86 -4.18
CA MET A 43 -9.61 18.74 -3.09
C MET A 43 -8.78 20.01 -2.98
N ARG A 44 -8.56 20.46 -1.73
CA ARG A 44 -7.63 21.54 -1.43
C ARG A 44 -6.38 20.95 -0.77
N ASN A 45 -5.20 21.24 -1.35
CA ASN A 45 -3.89 20.89 -0.80
C ASN A 45 -3.71 19.38 -0.51
N ALA A 46 -3.75 18.55 -1.53
CA ALA A 46 -3.47 17.14 -1.40
C ALA A 46 -1.95 16.89 -1.33
N GLU A 47 -1.38 16.80 -0.14
CA GLU A 47 -0.04 16.24 0.03
C GLU A 47 -0.08 14.71 -0.08
N LEU A 48 0.82 14.17 -0.91
CA LEU A 48 0.85 12.74 -1.26
C LEU A 48 1.90 11.95 -0.48
N SER A 49 2.25 12.37 0.73
CA SER A 49 3.27 11.71 1.57
C SER A 49 2.95 10.23 1.84
N PHE A 50 1.67 9.87 1.85
CA PHE A 50 1.22 8.48 2.00
C PHE A 50 1.85 7.55 0.96
N PHE A 51 1.79 7.90 -0.33
CA PHE A 51 2.26 7.01 -1.41
C PHE A 51 3.79 6.91 -1.49
N SER A 52 4.52 7.86 -0.95
CA SER A 52 5.98 7.81 -0.81
C SER A 52 6.45 7.24 0.53
N HIS A 53 5.50 6.92 1.43
CA HIS A 53 5.85 6.38 2.72
C HIS A 53 6.47 4.99 2.59
N ARG A 54 7.55 4.75 3.35
CA ARG A 54 8.34 3.52 3.29
C ARG A 54 7.48 2.26 3.41
N THR A 55 6.55 2.22 4.36
CA THR A 55 5.66 1.08 4.56
C THR A 55 4.83 0.76 3.32
N ILE A 56 4.32 1.78 2.62
CA ILE A 56 3.53 1.59 1.40
C ILE A 56 4.40 1.03 0.28
N LEU A 57 5.59 1.60 0.08
CA LEU A 57 6.54 1.13 -0.92
C LEU A 57 7.00 -0.31 -0.63
N ASP A 58 7.22 -0.66 0.62
CA ASP A 58 7.60 -2.01 1.03
C ASP A 58 6.49 -3.03 0.71
N ILE A 59 5.24 -2.72 1.03
CA ILE A 59 4.09 -3.57 0.70
C ILE A 59 3.97 -3.75 -0.82
N ILE A 60 4.11 -2.67 -1.60
CA ILE A 60 4.10 -2.74 -3.06
C ILE A 60 5.24 -3.62 -3.57
N ASN A 61 6.45 -3.50 -3.03
CA ASN A 61 7.59 -4.34 -3.43
C ASN A 61 7.39 -5.82 -3.07
N ILE A 62 6.75 -6.13 -1.95
CA ILE A 62 6.39 -7.51 -1.60
C ILE A 62 5.39 -8.08 -2.62
N ILE A 63 4.38 -7.31 -3.00
CA ILE A 63 3.39 -7.71 -4.01
C ILE A 63 4.07 -7.89 -5.39
N LYS A 64 4.95 -6.96 -5.79
CA LYS A 64 5.72 -7.06 -7.04
C LYS A 64 6.58 -8.32 -7.08
N LEU A 65 7.28 -8.63 -6.00
CA LEU A 65 8.10 -9.85 -5.91
C LEU A 65 7.24 -11.12 -5.97
N ALA A 66 6.03 -11.12 -5.38
CA ALA A 66 5.10 -12.23 -5.50
C ALA A 66 4.64 -12.42 -6.95
N GLN A 67 4.33 -11.33 -7.67
CA GLN A 67 3.90 -11.33 -9.06
C GLN A 67 5.03 -11.70 -10.04
N ASN A 68 6.22 -11.17 -9.80
CA ASN A 68 7.43 -11.48 -10.57
C ASN A 68 8.53 -12.00 -9.64
N PRO A 69 8.64 -13.31 -9.43
CA PRO A 69 9.64 -13.91 -8.54
C PRO A 69 11.10 -13.71 -8.99
N MET A 70 11.32 -13.14 -10.18
CA MET A 70 12.64 -12.77 -10.70
C MET A 70 12.95 -11.28 -10.51
N ASP A 71 12.08 -10.51 -9.85
CA ASP A 71 12.31 -9.08 -9.57
C ASP A 71 13.35 -8.94 -8.44
N THR A 72 14.62 -8.94 -8.83
CA THR A 72 15.76 -8.82 -7.92
C THR A 72 15.83 -7.43 -7.27
N GLU A 73 15.33 -6.38 -7.94
CA GLU A 73 15.27 -5.03 -7.39
C GLU A 73 14.27 -4.99 -6.22
N ALA A 74 13.04 -5.46 -6.43
CA ALA A 74 12.05 -5.56 -5.36
C ALA A 74 12.56 -6.45 -4.22
N PHE A 75 13.18 -7.59 -4.51
CA PHE A 75 13.78 -8.46 -3.49
C PHE A 75 14.83 -7.74 -2.64
N LEU A 76 15.76 -7.03 -3.24
CA LEU A 76 16.83 -6.31 -2.53
C LEU A 76 16.29 -5.17 -1.64
N GLN A 77 15.11 -4.63 -1.94
CA GLN A 77 14.44 -3.65 -1.10
C GLN A 77 13.79 -4.24 0.15
N ILE A 78 13.40 -5.54 0.11
CA ILE A 78 12.53 -6.12 1.15
C ILE A 78 13.12 -7.32 1.90
N TYR A 79 14.16 -8.01 1.39
CA TYR A 79 14.66 -9.27 1.96
C TYR A 79 14.95 -9.20 3.48
N TYR A 80 15.46 -8.09 3.98
CA TYR A 80 15.79 -7.89 5.41
C TYR A 80 14.61 -7.39 6.25
N LYS A 81 13.47 -7.09 5.61
CA LYS A 81 12.23 -6.60 6.24
C LYS A 81 11.21 -7.70 6.44
N ILE A 82 11.37 -8.78 5.70
CA ILE A 82 10.57 -10.01 5.83
C ILE A 82 11.44 -11.12 6.39
N GLY A 83 10.84 -12.15 6.95
CA GLY A 83 11.52 -13.22 7.72
C GLY A 83 12.43 -14.15 6.91
N THR A 84 13.25 -13.63 5.99
CA THR A 84 14.24 -14.46 5.25
C THR A 84 15.50 -14.73 6.05
N TYR A 85 15.87 -13.84 6.97
CA TYR A 85 17.11 -13.85 7.75
C TYR A 85 18.40 -13.91 6.91
N LEU A 86 18.34 -13.53 5.64
CA LEU A 86 19.48 -13.44 4.74
C LEU A 86 20.41 -12.28 5.15
N ARG A 87 21.71 -12.50 5.08
CA ARG A 87 22.72 -11.44 5.21
C ARG A 87 22.78 -10.64 3.91
N LYS A 88 23.20 -9.38 3.98
CA LYS A 88 23.31 -8.51 2.81
C LYS A 88 24.16 -9.12 1.69
N GLN A 89 25.29 -9.74 2.03
CA GLN A 89 26.18 -10.37 1.03
C GLN A 89 25.51 -11.55 0.33
N ASP A 90 24.77 -12.38 1.08
CA ASP A 90 24.05 -13.53 0.53
C ASP A 90 22.91 -13.05 -0.38
N ALA A 91 22.13 -12.04 0.04
CA ALA A 91 21.06 -11.48 -0.77
C ALA A 91 21.56 -10.91 -2.11
N ILE A 92 22.68 -10.17 -2.10
CA ILE A 92 23.30 -9.63 -3.34
C ILE A 92 23.79 -10.77 -4.24
N ARG A 93 24.44 -11.79 -3.69
CA ARG A 93 24.92 -12.96 -4.44
C ARG A 93 23.77 -13.72 -5.07
N ILE A 94 22.71 -13.99 -4.30
CA ILE A 94 21.51 -14.69 -4.75
C ILE A 94 20.81 -13.91 -5.86
N ALA A 95 20.64 -12.58 -5.70
CA ALA A 95 20.05 -11.73 -6.72
C ALA A 95 20.81 -11.81 -8.05
N ARG A 96 22.16 -11.71 -8.02
CA ARG A 96 22.99 -11.85 -9.21
C ARG A 96 22.82 -13.21 -9.88
N ILE A 97 22.82 -14.31 -9.12
CA ILE A 97 22.62 -15.66 -9.68
C ILE A 97 21.23 -15.79 -10.30
N SER A 98 20.20 -15.21 -9.66
CA SER A 98 18.84 -15.17 -10.20
C SER A 98 18.79 -14.51 -11.58
N GLU A 99 19.43 -13.35 -11.72
CA GLU A 99 19.51 -12.60 -12.99
C GLU A 99 20.26 -13.40 -14.08
N GLU A 100 21.44 -13.92 -13.74
CA GLU A 100 22.29 -14.66 -14.66
C GLU A 100 21.60 -15.94 -15.17
N LYS A 101 20.96 -16.68 -14.27
CA LYS A 101 20.33 -17.97 -14.59
C LYS A 101 18.87 -17.89 -14.98
N ARG A 102 18.22 -16.74 -14.82
CA ARG A 102 16.80 -16.53 -14.98
C ARG A 102 15.95 -17.50 -14.15
N ILE A 103 16.30 -17.63 -12.87
CA ILE A 103 15.61 -18.47 -11.89
C ILE A 103 15.02 -17.56 -10.82
N PRO A 104 13.79 -17.85 -10.30
CA PRO A 104 13.21 -17.10 -9.19
C PRO A 104 14.18 -16.92 -8.01
N VAL A 105 14.24 -15.71 -7.48
CA VAL A 105 15.29 -15.34 -6.49
C VAL A 105 15.24 -16.19 -5.22
N LEU A 106 14.04 -16.56 -4.74
CA LEU A 106 13.91 -17.44 -3.58
C LEU A 106 14.13 -18.93 -3.91
N ASP A 107 14.05 -19.34 -5.18
CA ASP A 107 14.44 -20.69 -5.59
C ASP A 107 15.97 -20.83 -5.57
N VAL A 108 16.68 -19.81 -6.05
CA VAL A 108 18.14 -19.75 -5.91
C VAL A 108 18.55 -19.81 -4.43
N ALA A 109 17.89 -19.02 -3.57
CA ALA A 109 18.17 -18.99 -2.14
C ALA A 109 17.84 -20.33 -1.44
N ALA A 110 16.77 -21.01 -1.84
CA ALA A 110 16.31 -22.26 -1.22
C ALA A 110 17.24 -23.46 -1.49
N GLU A 111 18.08 -23.37 -2.53
CA GLU A 111 19.03 -24.40 -2.95
C GLU A 111 20.49 -24.01 -2.69
N ASP A 112 20.73 -22.86 -2.05
CA ASP A 112 22.06 -22.34 -1.79
C ASP A 112 22.77 -23.13 -0.68
N PRO A 113 23.90 -23.84 -1.00
CA PRO A 113 24.59 -24.67 -0.05
C PRO A 113 25.36 -23.88 1.05
N ASP A 114 25.60 -22.59 0.83
CA ASP A 114 26.31 -21.73 1.77
C ASP A 114 25.40 -21.21 2.89
N LEU A 115 24.08 -21.38 2.76
CA LEU A 115 23.13 -20.97 3.77
C LEU A 115 22.94 -22.07 4.84
N ASN A 116 22.89 -21.66 6.11
CA ASN A 116 22.59 -22.60 7.18
C ASN A 116 21.13 -23.08 7.15
N GLY A 117 20.84 -24.21 7.81
CA GLY A 117 19.52 -24.86 7.78
C GLY A 117 18.38 -23.98 8.28
N HIS A 118 18.63 -23.08 9.25
CA HIS A 118 17.61 -22.13 9.74
C HIS A 118 17.21 -21.12 8.64
N VAL A 119 18.18 -20.52 7.98
CA VAL A 119 17.95 -19.57 6.89
C VAL A 119 17.27 -20.26 5.71
N LEU A 120 17.72 -21.47 5.34
CA LEU A 120 17.06 -22.26 4.29
C LEU A 120 15.59 -22.55 4.60
N GLY A 121 15.28 -22.93 5.84
CA GLY A 121 13.89 -23.13 6.28
C GLY A 121 13.05 -21.86 6.15
N SER A 122 13.60 -20.74 6.57
CA SER A 122 12.94 -19.43 6.51
C SER A 122 12.70 -18.97 5.06
N VAL A 123 13.68 -19.14 4.18
CA VAL A 123 13.58 -18.83 2.74
C VAL A 123 12.50 -19.69 2.09
N ARG A 124 12.44 -20.99 2.36
CA ARG A 124 11.42 -21.91 1.83
C ARG A 124 10.02 -21.52 2.32
N SER A 125 9.89 -21.17 3.60
CA SER A 125 8.63 -20.65 4.15
C SER A 125 8.22 -19.36 3.44
N MET A 126 9.14 -18.41 3.27
CA MET A 126 8.87 -17.15 2.59
C MET A 126 8.45 -17.34 1.13
N ARG A 127 9.10 -18.26 0.40
CA ARG A 127 8.68 -18.64 -0.95
C ARG A 127 7.22 -19.09 -0.99
N THR A 128 6.83 -19.95 -0.06
CA THR A 128 5.44 -20.43 0.06
C THR A 128 4.48 -19.28 0.38
N HIS A 129 4.87 -18.36 1.27
CA HIS A 129 4.04 -17.19 1.58
C HIS A 129 3.82 -16.28 0.37
N LEU A 130 4.86 -16.01 -0.44
CA LEU A 130 4.74 -15.21 -1.66
C LEU A 130 3.85 -15.89 -2.71
N GLN A 131 3.97 -17.22 -2.88
CA GLN A 131 3.08 -17.95 -3.78
C GLN A 131 1.61 -17.87 -3.35
N ASN A 132 1.35 -18.06 -2.05
CA ASN A 132 0.01 -17.99 -1.50
C ASN A 132 -0.56 -16.57 -1.50
N LEU A 133 0.30 -15.55 -1.44
CA LEU A 133 -0.12 -14.15 -1.47
C LEU A 133 -0.95 -13.82 -2.70
N LEU A 134 -0.62 -14.41 -3.85
CA LEU A 134 -1.32 -14.18 -5.12
C LEU A 134 -2.77 -14.71 -5.14
N GLN A 135 -3.12 -15.57 -4.20
CA GLN A 135 -4.46 -16.16 -4.05
C GLN A 135 -5.30 -15.43 -2.99
N ASP A 136 -4.71 -14.47 -2.28
CA ASP A 136 -5.39 -13.70 -1.26
C ASP A 136 -6.16 -12.52 -1.86
N SER A 137 -7.21 -12.03 -1.17
CA SER A 137 -7.73 -10.68 -1.40
C SER A 137 -6.74 -9.63 -0.90
N GLY A 138 -6.93 -8.36 -1.28
CA GLY A 138 -6.07 -7.28 -0.81
C GLY A 138 -5.95 -7.22 0.72
N GLU A 139 -7.06 -7.39 1.45
CA GLU A 139 -7.06 -7.42 2.91
C GLU A 139 -6.31 -8.63 3.49
N ARG A 140 -6.56 -9.83 2.94
CA ARG A 140 -5.89 -11.06 3.39
C ARG A 140 -4.40 -11.04 3.09
N ALA A 141 -4.00 -10.42 1.98
CA ALA A 141 -2.60 -10.21 1.64
C ALA A 141 -1.89 -9.36 2.70
N LEU A 142 -2.50 -8.25 3.13
CA LEU A 142 -1.95 -7.42 4.21
C LEU A 142 -1.86 -8.21 5.52
N TYR A 143 -2.87 -9.01 5.84
CA TYR A 143 -2.85 -9.88 7.01
C TYR A 143 -1.75 -10.95 6.92
N ARG A 144 -1.44 -11.47 5.73
CA ARG A 144 -0.33 -12.41 5.52
C ARG A 144 1.02 -11.71 5.67
N ILE A 145 1.20 -10.55 5.05
CA ILE A 145 2.46 -9.80 5.06
C ILE A 145 2.87 -9.43 6.49
N MET A 146 1.92 -8.96 7.29
CA MET A 146 2.23 -8.42 8.61
C MET A 146 2.76 -9.49 9.59
N PRO A 147 1.97 -10.45 10.11
CA PRO A 147 2.48 -11.42 11.07
C PRO A 147 3.26 -12.58 10.40
N TYR A 148 2.75 -13.14 9.30
CA TYR A 148 3.30 -14.41 8.79
C TYR A 148 4.57 -14.23 7.96
N MET A 149 4.73 -13.10 7.27
CA MET A 149 5.98 -12.79 6.56
C MET A 149 6.96 -11.98 7.44
N GLY A 150 6.61 -11.67 8.69
CA GLY A 150 7.51 -11.02 9.66
C GLY A 150 7.64 -9.50 9.50
N TYR A 151 6.84 -8.86 8.65
CA TYR A 151 6.94 -7.43 8.40
C TYR A 151 6.54 -6.59 9.63
N GLN A 152 5.56 -7.06 10.43
CA GLN A 152 5.18 -6.41 11.70
C GLN A 152 6.35 -6.36 12.69
N GLU A 153 7.13 -7.44 12.77
CA GLU A 153 8.31 -7.48 13.63
C GLU A 153 9.38 -6.47 13.18
N TYR A 154 9.57 -6.34 11.86
CA TYR A 154 10.45 -5.33 11.30
C TYR A 154 10.01 -3.91 11.66
N LEU A 155 8.70 -3.58 11.54
CA LEU A 155 8.16 -2.27 11.92
C LEU A 155 8.41 -1.99 13.42
N ASN A 156 8.11 -2.96 14.28
CA ASN A 156 8.30 -2.82 15.73
C ASN A 156 9.77 -2.56 16.08
N ARG A 157 10.70 -3.31 15.48
CA ARG A 157 12.15 -3.12 15.69
C ARG A 157 12.67 -1.79 15.16
N SER A 158 12.08 -1.30 14.09
CA SER A 158 12.48 -0.04 13.44
C SER A 158 11.84 1.20 14.07
N GLY A 159 10.95 1.05 15.05
CA GLY A 159 10.22 2.16 15.65
C GLY A 159 9.29 2.89 14.67
N LEU A 160 8.92 2.23 13.56
CA LEU A 160 8.04 2.82 12.56
C LEU A 160 6.58 2.72 13.00
N SER A 161 5.84 3.81 12.80
CA SER A 161 4.40 3.83 13.06
C SER A 161 3.64 2.97 12.08
N ASP A 162 2.61 2.30 12.55
CA ASP A 162 1.65 1.52 11.76
C ASP A 162 0.42 2.32 11.31
N SER A 163 0.41 3.65 11.57
CA SER A 163 -0.71 4.55 11.24
C SER A 163 -1.18 4.45 9.77
N LYS A 164 -0.25 4.18 8.84
CA LYS A 164 -0.57 4.01 7.42
C LYS A 164 -1.28 2.69 7.13
N LEU A 165 -1.10 1.69 7.98
CA LEU A 165 -1.66 0.35 7.78
C LEU A 165 -3.18 0.32 7.91
N GLU A 166 -3.76 1.17 8.77
CA GLU A 166 -5.22 1.26 8.88
C GLU A 166 -5.85 1.72 7.57
N ILE A 167 -5.31 2.79 6.97
CA ILE A 167 -5.75 3.30 5.67
C ILE A 167 -5.57 2.22 4.59
N LEU A 168 -4.40 1.58 4.58
CA LEU A 168 -4.09 0.54 3.62
C LEU A 168 -5.04 -0.67 3.74
N ARG A 169 -5.41 -1.07 4.97
CA ARG A 169 -6.41 -2.12 5.22
C ARG A 169 -7.78 -1.75 4.67
N ILE A 170 -8.21 -0.50 4.88
CA ILE A 170 -9.50 -0.03 4.36
C ILE A 170 -9.50 -0.06 2.81
N LEU A 171 -8.40 0.35 2.16
CA LEU A 171 -8.26 0.25 0.71
C LEU A 171 -8.19 -1.22 0.27
N GLY A 172 -7.42 -2.04 0.97
CA GLY A 172 -7.26 -3.47 0.70
C GLY A 172 -8.55 -4.27 0.86
N SER A 173 -9.45 -3.87 1.77
CA SER A 173 -10.76 -4.53 1.94
C SER A 173 -11.70 -4.38 0.73
N ARG A 174 -11.35 -3.53 -0.24
CA ARG A 174 -12.09 -3.29 -1.47
C ARG A 174 -11.36 -3.79 -2.72
N ALA A 175 -10.26 -4.49 -2.53
CA ALA A 175 -9.46 -5.07 -3.60
C ALA A 175 -9.60 -6.59 -3.57
N ASP A 176 -9.98 -7.19 -4.69
CA ASP A 176 -10.19 -8.64 -4.82
C ASP A 176 -8.85 -9.39 -4.90
N SER A 177 -7.75 -8.66 -5.15
CA SER A 177 -6.40 -9.23 -5.18
C SER A 177 -5.35 -8.24 -4.66
N PRO A 178 -4.13 -8.72 -4.29
CA PRO A 178 -3.02 -7.84 -3.94
C PRO A 178 -2.59 -6.94 -5.10
N MET A 179 -2.66 -7.46 -6.34
CA MET A 179 -2.31 -6.70 -7.54
C MET A 179 -3.28 -5.54 -7.74
N GLU A 180 -4.58 -5.78 -7.60
CA GLU A 180 -5.58 -4.72 -7.65
C GLU A 180 -5.33 -3.65 -6.59
N LEU A 181 -4.95 -4.04 -5.37
CA LEU A 181 -4.58 -3.08 -4.34
C LEU A 181 -3.38 -2.23 -4.77
N ALA A 182 -2.31 -2.85 -5.29
CA ALA A 182 -1.12 -2.13 -5.73
C ALA A 182 -1.42 -1.19 -6.90
N GLU A 183 -2.16 -1.65 -7.90
CA GLU A 183 -2.62 -0.85 -9.03
C GLU A 183 -3.50 0.33 -8.59
N ARG A 184 -4.42 0.07 -7.65
CA ARG A 184 -5.30 1.12 -7.12
C ARG A 184 -4.55 2.20 -6.37
N LEU A 185 -3.51 1.84 -5.62
CA LEU A 185 -2.64 2.82 -4.95
C LEU A 185 -1.93 3.73 -5.97
N GLU A 186 -1.39 3.19 -7.07
CA GLU A 186 -0.78 4.00 -8.12
C GLU A 186 -1.81 4.87 -8.86
N GLN A 187 -3.01 4.34 -9.15
CA GLN A 187 -4.10 5.12 -9.74
C GLN A 187 -4.50 6.30 -8.85
N LEU A 188 -4.72 6.07 -7.56
CA LEU A 188 -5.08 7.13 -6.61
C LEU A 188 -4.01 8.21 -6.52
N LYS A 189 -2.74 7.81 -6.53
CA LYS A 189 -1.60 8.74 -6.55
C LYS A 189 -1.65 9.66 -7.78
N VAL A 190 -1.88 9.10 -8.97
CA VAL A 190 -1.99 9.87 -10.22
C VAL A 190 -3.24 10.75 -10.21
N LEU A 191 -4.41 10.20 -9.87
CA LEU A 191 -5.67 10.92 -9.81
C LEU A 191 -5.60 12.14 -8.90
N ILE A 192 -5.06 11.98 -7.70
CA ILE A 192 -4.96 13.09 -6.75
C ILE A 192 -3.97 14.15 -7.23
N ARG A 193 -2.84 13.73 -7.84
CA ARG A 193 -1.82 14.66 -8.35
C ARG A 193 -2.32 15.48 -9.53
N GLU A 194 -3.14 14.87 -10.40
CA GLU A 194 -3.62 15.47 -11.64
C GLU A 194 -5.01 16.11 -11.49
N LYS A 195 -5.61 16.03 -10.28
CA LYS A 195 -6.94 16.57 -10.01
C LYS A 195 -6.93 18.10 -10.15
N GLU A 196 -7.56 18.58 -11.21
CA GLU A 196 -7.79 20.01 -11.37
C GLU A 196 -8.94 20.48 -10.47
N PRO A 197 -8.85 21.69 -9.87
CA PRO A 197 -9.93 22.23 -9.06
C PRO A 197 -11.13 22.62 -9.92
N ASP A 198 -12.22 21.86 -9.81
CA ASP A 198 -13.50 22.24 -10.41
C ASP A 198 -14.30 23.14 -9.45
N ARG A 199 -14.21 24.44 -9.66
CA ARG A 199 -14.89 25.45 -8.82
C ARG A 199 -16.42 25.36 -8.82
N LYS A 200 -17.01 24.62 -9.76
CA LYS A 200 -18.46 24.41 -9.85
C LYS A 200 -18.93 23.20 -9.04
N CYS A 201 -18.01 22.31 -8.66
CA CYS A 201 -18.35 21.14 -7.88
C CYS A 201 -18.74 21.55 -6.45
N PRO A 202 -19.94 21.17 -5.96
CA PRO A 202 -20.43 21.58 -4.64
C PRO A 202 -19.70 20.88 -3.49
N LEU A 203 -19.16 19.68 -3.71
CA LEU A 203 -18.46 18.91 -2.67
C LEU A 203 -17.00 19.30 -2.57
N ILE A 204 -16.57 19.73 -1.39
CA ILE A 204 -15.20 20.17 -1.11
C ILE A 204 -14.59 19.29 -0.02
N LEU A 205 -13.44 18.68 -0.33
CA LEU A 205 -12.62 17.98 0.64
C LEU A 205 -11.49 18.91 1.09
N SER A 206 -11.42 19.22 2.38
CA SER A 206 -10.43 20.16 2.91
C SER A 206 -9.91 19.74 4.28
N THR A 207 -8.65 20.01 4.57
CA THR A 207 -8.18 19.91 5.95
C THR A 207 -8.80 21.03 6.81
N ILE A 208 -8.97 20.77 8.11
CA ILE A 208 -9.44 21.77 9.07
C ILE A 208 -8.60 23.04 9.00
N HIS A 209 -7.28 22.92 8.79
CA HIS A 209 -6.38 24.07 8.67
C HIS A 209 -6.62 24.87 7.38
N ALA A 210 -6.81 24.20 6.25
CA ALA A 210 -7.02 24.85 4.95
C ALA A 210 -8.42 25.47 4.83
N SER A 211 -9.37 25.08 5.69
CA SER A 211 -10.74 25.61 5.73
C SER A 211 -10.87 26.85 6.64
N LYS A 212 -9.83 27.21 7.39
CA LYS A 212 -9.88 28.34 8.32
C LYS A 212 -10.19 29.65 7.59
N GLY A 213 -11.26 30.34 8.02
CA GLY A 213 -11.72 31.60 7.42
C GLY A 213 -12.54 31.45 6.14
N LEU A 214 -12.95 30.22 5.80
CA LEU A 214 -13.87 29.94 4.71
C LEU A 214 -15.26 29.61 5.24
N GLU A 215 -16.26 29.94 4.45
CA GLU A 215 -17.68 29.68 4.76
C GLU A 215 -18.23 28.63 3.78
N TYR A 216 -19.06 27.74 4.30
CA TYR A 216 -19.73 26.67 3.55
C TYR A 216 -21.21 26.60 3.95
N ASP A 217 -22.08 26.20 3.03
CA ASP A 217 -23.50 26.02 3.34
C ASP A 217 -23.72 24.84 4.30
N SER A 218 -22.87 23.82 4.22
CA SER A 218 -22.89 22.64 5.10
C SER A 218 -21.47 22.13 5.38
N VAL A 219 -21.28 21.52 6.57
CA VAL A 219 -20.02 20.90 6.99
C VAL A 219 -20.30 19.54 7.64
#